data_0762a0aa611112814265bd662660a3b7
#
_entry.id   0762a0aa611112814265bd662660a3b7
#
_cell.length_a   1.000
_cell.length_b   1.000
_cell.length_c   1.000
_cell.angle_alpha   90.00
_cell.angle_beta   90.00
_cell.angle_gamma   90.00
#
_symmetry.space_group_name_H-M   'P 1'
#
loop_
_entity.id
_entity.type
_entity.pdbx_description
1 polymer ?
#
loop_
_entity_poly.entity_id
_entity_poly.type
_entity_poly.pdbx_seq_one_letter_code
_entity_poly.pdbx_strand_id
1 'polypeptide(L)'
;MGKIKQGILGGFKGKVGTVIGSSWNGISYMRGQAQSVRNPKTRAQMIQRDFFKEVQDLAGQFTNEQLAFLFPNSPKNMTRRNALAQQLAADPVVTEDAKHVDLANLNSIGNAATADMPDVAVAAAGENLTISWDGASDFRSEHADEYPTIFVANVSKKKVYLVNSTAAIGASGAQSFNVGLAAYGEAEDTFSGFMLATGSKIVLVGFGTMSVATRPARPKKNA
;
A
#
# COMPACT_ATOMS: atom_id res chain seq x y z
N MET A 1 9.00 21.59 31.22
CA MET A 1 7.89 21.64 32.20
C MET A 1 6.71 20.86 31.64
N GLY A 2 6.12 19.93 32.41
CA GLY A 2 4.94 19.16 31.98
C GLY A 2 3.65 19.97 32.20
N LYS A 3 2.68 19.82 31.27
CA LYS A 3 1.35 20.45 31.35
C LYS A 3 0.28 19.39 31.62
N ILE A 4 -0.59 19.62 32.58
CA ILE A 4 -1.72 18.76 32.93
C ILE A 4 -3.01 19.50 32.52
N LYS A 5 -3.88 18.84 31.75
CA LYS A 5 -5.15 19.43 31.27
C LYS A 5 -6.39 19.00 32.06
N GLN A 6 -6.33 17.87 32.75
CA GLN A 6 -7.47 17.24 33.44
C GLN A 6 -7.22 16.97 34.93
N GLY A 7 -6.50 17.85 35.62
CA GLY A 7 -6.18 17.66 37.03
C GLY A 7 -5.15 16.54 37.29
N ILE A 8 -4.95 16.18 38.55
CA ILE A 8 -3.86 15.27 38.97
C ILE A 8 -4.01 13.83 38.46
N LEU A 9 -5.20 13.42 38.13
CA LEU A 9 -5.51 12.08 37.58
C LEU A 9 -5.57 12.03 36.04
N GLY A 10 -5.41 13.17 35.38
CA GLY A 10 -5.41 13.27 33.93
C GLY A 10 -4.05 13.03 33.31
N GLY A 11 -4.05 12.70 31.98
CA GLY A 11 -2.83 12.62 31.21
C GLY A 11 -2.09 13.95 31.17
N PHE A 12 -0.77 13.93 31.32
CA PHE A 12 0.07 15.12 31.18
C PHE A 12 0.95 15.02 29.93
N LYS A 13 1.38 16.16 29.42
CA LYS A 13 2.27 16.27 28.27
C LYS A 13 3.56 17.02 28.68
N GLY A 14 4.69 16.40 28.39
CA GLY A 14 6.02 16.96 28.66
C GLY A 14 6.78 16.19 29.74
N LYS A 15 7.91 16.75 30.18
CA LYS A 15 8.83 16.13 31.15
C LYS A 15 8.56 16.67 32.57
N VAL A 16 8.42 15.72 33.50
CA VAL A 16 8.34 16.00 34.94
C VAL A 16 9.35 15.07 35.64
N GLY A 17 10.45 15.65 36.10
CA GLY A 17 11.55 14.86 36.67
C GLY A 17 12.10 13.83 35.67
N THR A 18 12.04 12.57 36.06
CA THR A 18 12.47 11.42 35.25
C THR A 18 11.35 10.82 34.38
N VAL A 19 10.13 11.39 34.44
CA VAL A 19 8.96 10.89 33.73
C VAL A 19 8.60 11.82 32.56
N ILE A 20 8.30 11.25 31.43
CA ILE A 20 7.84 11.94 30.23
C ILE A 20 6.40 11.48 29.94
N GLY A 21 5.46 12.43 29.99
CA GLY A 21 4.09 12.24 29.55
C GLY A 21 3.93 12.60 28.09
N SER A 22 3.19 11.79 27.35
CA SER A 22 2.85 12.01 25.95
C SER A 22 1.48 11.44 25.63
N SER A 23 0.94 11.81 24.48
CA SER A 23 -0.29 11.21 23.97
C SER A 23 -0.13 10.91 22.48
N TRP A 24 -0.70 9.80 22.05
CA TRP A 24 -0.75 9.42 20.65
C TRP A 24 -2.14 8.89 20.32
N ASN A 25 -2.75 9.42 19.27
CA ASN A 25 -4.08 9.04 18.78
C ASN A 25 -5.15 8.96 19.90
N GLY A 26 -5.16 9.95 20.81
CA GLY A 26 -6.10 10.02 21.93
C GLY A 26 -5.72 9.21 23.17
N ILE A 27 -4.68 8.38 23.11
CA ILE A 27 -4.21 7.55 24.22
C ILE A 27 -3.07 8.29 24.94
N SER A 28 -3.28 8.61 26.21
CA SER A 28 -2.24 9.20 27.07
C SER A 28 -1.36 8.10 27.64
N TYR A 29 -0.05 8.30 27.59
CA TYR A 29 0.92 7.36 28.17
C TYR A 29 2.07 8.09 28.85
N MET A 30 2.73 7.39 29.76
CA MET A 30 3.90 7.85 30.48
C MET A 30 5.07 6.89 30.23
N ARG A 31 6.27 7.45 30.14
CA ARG A 31 7.51 6.66 30.04
C ARG A 31 8.59 7.25 30.92
N GLY A 32 9.47 6.40 31.43
CA GLY A 32 10.70 6.85 32.07
C GLY A 32 11.66 7.50 31.07
N GLN A 33 12.40 8.51 31.51
CA GLN A 33 13.50 9.06 30.74
C GLN A 33 14.67 8.07 30.79
N ALA A 34 15.15 7.63 29.61
CA ALA A 34 16.37 6.86 29.56
C ALA A 34 17.57 7.72 30.02
N GLN A 35 18.32 7.24 30.99
CA GLN A 35 19.53 7.93 31.50
C GLN A 35 20.68 7.84 30.51
N SER A 36 20.84 6.70 29.85
CA SER A 36 21.75 6.55 28.73
C SER A 36 21.12 5.66 27.65
N VAL A 37 21.31 6.00 26.40
CA VAL A 37 20.84 5.20 25.26
C VAL A 37 22.06 4.63 24.56
N ARG A 38 22.28 3.32 24.75
CA ARG A 38 23.26 2.61 23.94
C ARG A 38 22.64 2.28 22.59
N ASN A 39 23.23 2.80 21.53
CA ASN A 39 22.76 2.56 20.16
C ASN A 39 23.80 1.72 19.39
N PRO A 40 23.82 0.40 19.60
CA PRO A 40 24.74 -0.47 18.88
C PRO A 40 24.39 -0.46 17.38
N LYS A 41 25.41 -0.53 16.53
CA LYS A 41 25.29 -0.59 15.08
C LYS A 41 25.63 -2.00 14.59
N THR A 42 24.91 -3.00 15.10
CA THR A 42 25.08 -4.36 14.57
C THR A 42 24.52 -4.45 13.15
N ARG A 43 25.07 -5.36 12.32
CA ARG A 43 24.60 -5.58 10.94
C ARG A 43 23.07 -5.79 10.89
N ALA A 44 22.54 -6.68 11.73
CA ALA A 44 21.10 -6.96 11.79
C ALA A 44 20.26 -5.70 12.11
N GLN A 45 20.74 -4.85 13.01
CA GLN A 45 20.05 -3.61 13.33
C GLN A 45 20.10 -2.59 12.18
N MET A 46 21.21 -2.53 11.45
CA MET A 46 21.33 -1.66 10.28
C MET A 46 20.37 -2.12 9.18
N ILE A 47 20.35 -3.41 8.84
CA ILE A 47 19.41 -3.99 7.88
C ILE A 47 17.94 -3.68 8.27
N GLN A 48 17.59 -3.85 9.54
CA GLN A 48 16.21 -3.56 9.98
C GLN A 48 15.87 -2.07 9.92
N ARG A 49 16.82 -1.18 10.18
CA ARG A 49 16.60 0.27 10.05
C ARG A 49 16.44 0.71 8.59
N ASP A 50 17.26 0.16 7.70
CA ASP A 50 17.19 0.46 6.27
C ASP A 50 15.88 -0.04 5.68
N PHE A 51 15.45 -1.24 6.05
CA PHE A 51 14.13 -1.77 5.69
C PHE A 51 12.99 -0.89 6.20
N PHE A 52 13.03 -0.48 7.47
CA PHE A 52 11.98 0.37 8.02
C PHE A 52 11.94 1.74 7.35
N LYS A 53 13.10 2.30 6.99
CA LYS A 53 13.18 3.52 6.19
C LYS A 53 12.52 3.33 4.84
N GLU A 54 12.83 2.27 4.11
CA GLU A 54 12.21 1.95 2.82
C GLU A 54 10.69 1.86 2.92
N VAL A 55 10.17 1.15 3.92
CA VAL A 55 8.72 1.05 4.19
C VAL A 55 8.09 2.43 4.41
N GLN A 56 8.73 3.30 5.19
CA GLN A 56 8.22 4.64 5.48
C GLN A 56 8.31 5.55 4.25
N ASP A 57 9.36 5.44 3.45
CA ASP A 57 9.54 6.21 2.22
C ASP A 57 8.45 5.82 1.19
N LEU A 58 8.14 4.53 1.05
CA LEU A 58 7.06 4.04 0.20
C LEU A 58 5.68 4.50 0.70
N ALA A 59 5.40 4.32 1.98
CA ALA A 59 4.13 4.78 2.57
C ALA A 59 3.99 6.31 2.52
N GLY A 60 5.10 7.04 2.48
CA GLY A 60 5.16 8.48 2.34
C GLY A 60 4.74 9.01 0.96
N GLN A 61 4.78 8.17 -0.07
CA GLN A 61 4.41 8.58 -1.44
C GLN A 61 2.90 8.75 -1.63
N PHE A 62 2.09 8.18 -0.74
CA PHE A 62 0.63 8.30 -0.81
C PHE A 62 0.12 9.58 -0.16
N THR A 63 -0.78 10.26 -0.86
CA THR A 63 -1.50 11.43 -0.32
C THR A 63 -2.51 11.00 0.74
N ASN A 64 -2.99 11.96 1.55
CA ASN A 64 -4.03 11.68 2.54
C ASN A 64 -5.35 11.24 1.92
N GLU A 65 -5.68 11.74 0.72
CA GLU A 65 -6.87 11.34 -0.04
C GLU A 65 -6.76 9.90 -0.54
N GLN A 66 -5.60 9.54 -1.10
CA GLN A 66 -5.32 8.16 -1.50
C GLN A 66 -5.35 7.20 -0.31
N LEU A 67 -4.81 7.62 0.84
CA LEU A 67 -4.90 6.83 2.07
C LEU A 67 -6.32 6.71 2.59
N ALA A 68 -7.17 7.74 2.42
CA ALA A 68 -8.58 7.67 2.78
C ALA A 68 -9.35 6.70 1.87
N PHE A 69 -9.00 6.66 0.58
CA PHE A 69 -9.55 5.72 -0.38
C PHE A 69 -9.13 4.26 -0.06
N LEU A 70 -7.84 4.02 0.19
CA LEU A 70 -7.33 2.70 0.53
C LEU A 70 -7.85 2.17 1.88
N PHE A 71 -8.05 3.06 2.84
CA PHE A 71 -8.53 2.75 4.19
C PHE A 71 -9.79 3.57 4.51
N PRO A 72 -10.94 3.28 3.89
CA PRO A 72 -12.20 3.98 4.18
C PRO A 72 -12.56 3.83 5.66
N ASN A 73 -12.37 2.64 6.23
CA ASN A 73 -12.50 2.41 7.66
C ASN A 73 -11.18 2.75 8.36
N SER A 74 -11.20 3.84 9.16
CA SER A 74 -9.99 4.25 9.88
C SER A 74 -9.51 3.14 10.82
N PRO A 75 -8.25 2.71 10.70
CA PRO A 75 -7.73 1.65 11.55
C PRO A 75 -7.77 2.06 13.03
N LYS A 76 -8.10 1.10 13.91
CA LYS A 76 -8.20 1.35 15.34
C LYS A 76 -6.81 1.60 15.93
N ASN A 77 -6.66 2.69 16.68
CA ASN A 77 -5.42 3.06 17.38
C ASN A 77 -4.17 3.24 16.50
N MET A 78 -4.33 3.46 15.20
CA MET A 78 -3.21 3.81 14.32
C MET A 78 -3.65 4.74 13.19
N THR A 79 -2.69 5.40 12.55
CA THR A 79 -2.97 6.21 11.36
C THR A 79 -3.09 5.33 10.13
N ARG A 80 -3.82 5.79 9.10
CA ARG A 80 -3.92 5.09 7.80
C ARG A 80 -2.54 4.81 7.19
N ARG A 81 -1.61 5.76 7.30
CA ARG A 81 -0.22 5.59 6.83
C ARG A 81 0.52 4.49 7.58
N ASN A 82 0.34 4.37 8.89
CA ASN A 82 0.95 3.29 9.66
C ASN A 82 0.33 1.92 9.31
N ALA A 83 -0.97 1.88 9.02
CA ALA A 83 -1.62 0.66 8.55
C ALA A 83 -1.09 0.22 7.19
N LEU A 84 -0.89 1.17 6.25
CA LEU A 84 -0.23 0.87 4.98
C LEU A 84 1.21 0.39 5.19
N ALA A 85 1.99 1.07 6.03
CA ALA A 85 3.35 0.65 6.35
C ALA A 85 3.41 -0.76 6.96
N GLN A 86 2.44 -1.13 7.78
CA GLN A 86 2.32 -2.49 8.32
C GLN A 86 2.06 -3.53 7.21
N GLN A 87 1.21 -3.21 6.24
CA GLN A 87 0.94 -4.11 5.10
C GLN A 87 2.15 -4.25 4.19
N LEU A 88 2.84 -3.15 3.88
CA LEU A 88 4.07 -3.16 3.08
C LEU A 88 5.21 -3.94 3.74
N ALA A 89 5.22 -4.00 5.07
CA ALA A 89 6.24 -4.71 5.85
C ALA A 89 5.90 -6.18 6.13
N ALA A 90 4.73 -6.68 5.72
CA ALA A 90 4.24 -7.99 6.13
C ALA A 90 5.05 -9.16 5.55
N ASP A 91 5.39 -9.07 4.26
CA ASP A 91 6.09 -10.15 3.54
C ASP A 91 7.33 -9.59 2.83
N PRO A 92 8.42 -9.34 3.57
CA PRO A 92 9.63 -8.77 2.98
C PRO A 92 10.46 -9.81 2.23
N VAL A 93 11.19 -9.38 1.22
CA VAL A 93 12.30 -10.13 0.64
C VAL A 93 13.50 -10.03 1.57
N VAL A 94 13.98 -11.14 2.08
CA VAL A 94 15.12 -11.21 2.99
C VAL A 94 16.28 -11.91 2.30
N THR A 95 17.41 -11.22 2.22
CA THR A 95 18.70 -11.76 1.80
C THR A 95 19.68 -11.73 2.97
N GLU A 96 20.86 -12.30 2.80
CA GLU A 96 21.89 -12.30 3.85
C GLU A 96 22.30 -10.87 4.27
N ASP A 97 22.31 -9.96 3.31
CA ASP A 97 22.83 -8.59 3.48
C ASP A 97 21.75 -7.51 3.53
N ALA A 98 20.50 -7.83 3.20
CA ALA A 98 19.46 -6.83 3.06
C ALA A 98 18.06 -7.40 3.34
N LYS A 99 17.13 -6.48 3.65
CA LYS A 99 15.71 -6.74 3.77
C LYS A 99 14.96 -5.65 3.01
N HIS A 100 14.10 -6.02 2.09
CA HIS A 100 13.36 -5.09 1.21
C HIS A 100 11.87 -5.38 1.20
N VAL A 101 11.09 -4.37 0.85
CA VAL A 101 9.66 -4.55 0.57
C VAL A 101 9.49 -5.33 -0.73
N ASP A 102 8.70 -6.39 -0.70
CA ASP A 102 8.39 -7.16 -1.90
C ASP A 102 7.30 -6.47 -2.74
N LEU A 103 7.69 -5.47 -3.51
CA LEU A 103 6.78 -4.78 -4.43
C LEU A 103 6.32 -5.66 -5.58
N ALA A 104 7.13 -6.66 -5.97
CA ALA A 104 6.81 -7.57 -7.06
C ALA A 104 5.70 -8.57 -6.67
N ASN A 105 5.62 -8.95 -5.39
CA ASN A 105 4.64 -9.89 -4.86
C ASN A 105 3.59 -9.26 -3.95
N LEU A 106 3.49 -7.94 -3.93
CA LEU A 106 2.45 -7.23 -3.19
C LEU A 106 1.06 -7.62 -3.74
N ASN A 107 0.22 -8.20 -2.89
CA ASN A 107 -1.04 -8.82 -3.32
C ASN A 107 -2.28 -7.94 -3.09
N SER A 108 -2.22 -7.09 -2.07
CA SER A 108 -3.31 -6.16 -1.74
C SER A 108 -2.79 -5.08 -0.81
N ILE A 109 -3.34 -3.90 -0.94
CA ILE A 109 -3.13 -2.78 -0.01
C ILE A 109 -4.48 -2.19 0.38
N GLY A 110 -4.55 -1.70 1.62
CA GLY A 110 -5.77 -1.09 2.14
C GLY A 110 -6.70 -2.07 2.85
N ASN A 111 -7.84 -1.57 3.27
CA ASN A 111 -8.94 -2.33 3.87
C ASN A 111 -10.27 -2.06 3.18
N ALA A 112 -10.24 -1.43 2.02
CA ALA A 112 -11.40 -1.29 1.16
C ALA A 112 -11.90 -2.68 0.76
N ALA A 113 -13.21 -2.82 0.64
CA ALA A 113 -13.79 -4.03 0.08
C ALA A 113 -13.34 -4.15 -1.38
N THR A 114 -12.74 -5.30 -1.71
CA THR A 114 -12.40 -5.65 -3.09
C THR A 114 -13.33 -6.75 -3.54
N ALA A 115 -13.86 -6.62 -4.73
CA ALA A 115 -14.63 -7.67 -5.38
C ALA A 115 -13.89 -8.14 -6.63
N ASP A 116 -14.10 -9.39 -6.98
CA ASP A 116 -13.49 -9.97 -8.18
C ASP A 116 -14.26 -9.50 -9.42
N MET A 117 -13.59 -8.77 -10.31
CA MET A 117 -14.13 -8.45 -11.61
C MET A 117 -13.88 -9.64 -12.55
N PRO A 118 -14.93 -10.17 -13.21
CA PRO A 118 -14.76 -11.29 -14.13
C PRO A 118 -14.01 -10.85 -15.40
N ASP A 119 -13.36 -11.82 -16.05
CA ASP A 119 -12.80 -11.73 -17.40
C ASP A 119 -11.84 -10.55 -17.63
N VAL A 120 -10.99 -10.25 -16.65
CA VAL A 120 -9.96 -9.24 -16.78
C VAL A 120 -8.81 -9.79 -17.61
N ALA A 121 -8.53 -9.15 -18.73
CA ALA A 121 -7.38 -9.42 -19.56
C ALA A 121 -6.42 -8.22 -19.56
N VAL A 122 -5.15 -8.52 -19.65
CA VAL A 122 -4.09 -7.52 -19.67
C VAL A 122 -3.21 -7.76 -20.87
N ALA A 123 -3.03 -6.73 -21.69
CA ALA A 123 -2.16 -6.75 -22.84
C ALA A 123 -1.15 -5.60 -22.75
N ALA A 124 0.11 -5.87 -23.05
CA ALA A 124 1.10 -4.83 -23.23
C ALA A 124 1.48 -4.69 -24.69
N ALA A 125 1.58 -3.46 -25.14
CA ALA A 125 2.06 -3.09 -26.45
C ALA A 125 3.01 -1.89 -26.32
N GLY A 126 4.31 -2.16 -26.41
CA GLY A 126 5.32 -1.12 -26.22
C GLY A 126 5.22 -0.48 -24.82
N GLU A 127 5.04 0.83 -24.80
CA GLU A 127 4.95 1.61 -23.56
C GLU A 127 3.54 1.63 -22.93
N ASN A 128 2.57 0.95 -23.53
CA ASN A 128 1.19 0.96 -23.09
C ASN A 128 0.78 -0.38 -22.50
N LEU A 129 0.14 -0.31 -21.36
CA LEU A 129 -0.55 -1.40 -20.71
C LEU A 129 -2.04 -1.22 -20.92
N THR A 130 -2.68 -2.12 -21.65
CA THR A 130 -4.13 -2.14 -21.84
C THR A 130 -4.72 -3.17 -20.87
N ILE A 131 -5.59 -2.72 -20.01
CA ILE A 131 -6.38 -3.55 -19.11
C ILE A 131 -7.80 -3.55 -19.66
N SER A 132 -8.33 -4.73 -19.96
CA SER A 132 -9.67 -4.90 -20.50
C SER A 132 -10.46 -5.89 -19.67
N TRP A 133 -11.77 -5.69 -19.61
CA TRP A 133 -12.70 -6.60 -18.96
C TRP A 133 -13.97 -6.68 -19.79
N ASP A 134 -14.58 -7.86 -19.81
CA ASP A 134 -15.79 -8.17 -20.56
C ASP A 134 -16.71 -9.05 -19.70
N GLY A 135 -17.87 -9.42 -20.26
CA GLY A 135 -18.86 -10.22 -19.56
C GLY A 135 -19.78 -9.38 -18.66
N ALA A 136 -20.83 -10.02 -18.18
CA ALA A 136 -21.79 -9.45 -17.23
C ALA A 136 -21.67 -10.17 -15.87
N SER A 137 -21.83 -9.44 -14.77
CA SER A 137 -21.88 -10.00 -13.43
C SER A 137 -22.68 -9.11 -12.51
N ASP A 138 -23.15 -9.67 -11.40
CA ASP A 138 -23.85 -8.91 -10.38
C ASP A 138 -23.00 -7.75 -9.86
N PHE A 139 -21.70 -8.01 -9.63
CA PHE A 139 -20.75 -6.97 -9.23
C PHE A 139 -20.70 -5.81 -10.22
N ARG A 140 -20.59 -6.09 -11.52
CA ARG A 140 -20.55 -5.03 -12.54
C ARG A 140 -21.85 -4.25 -12.61
N SER A 141 -22.99 -4.92 -12.43
CA SER A 141 -24.30 -4.27 -12.41
C SER A 141 -24.47 -3.34 -11.22
N GLU A 142 -23.95 -3.72 -10.05
CA GLU A 142 -24.00 -2.92 -8.83
C GLU A 142 -23.04 -1.71 -8.85
N HIS A 143 -21.91 -1.84 -9.56
CA HIS A 143 -20.82 -0.86 -9.59
C HIS A 143 -20.59 -0.25 -11.00
N ALA A 144 -21.61 -0.24 -11.85
CA ALA A 144 -21.45 0.11 -13.27
C ALA A 144 -20.89 1.52 -13.51
N ASP A 145 -21.22 2.47 -12.66
CA ASP A 145 -20.78 3.87 -12.74
C ASP A 145 -19.45 4.13 -12.01
N GLU A 146 -18.88 3.13 -11.38
CA GLU A 146 -17.60 3.26 -10.67
C GLU A 146 -16.41 3.07 -11.60
N TYR A 147 -15.27 3.64 -11.22
CA TYR A 147 -14.03 3.58 -11.98
C TYR A 147 -13.02 2.74 -11.23
N PRO A 148 -12.46 1.68 -11.84
CA PRO A 148 -11.46 0.88 -11.17
C PRO A 148 -10.18 1.68 -10.93
N THR A 149 -9.54 1.43 -9.80
CA THR A 149 -8.24 1.99 -9.45
C THR A 149 -7.17 0.93 -9.60
N ILE A 150 -6.08 1.30 -10.26
CA ILE A 150 -4.96 0.42 -10.55
C ILE A 150 -3.78 0.86 -9.71
N PHE A 151 -3.20 -0.09 -8.99
CA PHE A 151 -1.92 0.10 -8.30
C PHE A 151 -0.79 -0.28 -9.27
N VAL A 152 0.12 0.64 -9.49
CA VAL A 152 1.32 0.44 -10.30
C VAL A 152 2.55 0.71 -9.45
N ALA A 153 3.43 -0.27 -9.35
CA ALA A 153 4.72 -0.11 -8.68
C ALA A 153 5.86 -0.22 -9.70
N ASN A 154 6.71 0.79 -9.72
CA ASN A 154 8.02 0.70 -10.36
C ASN A 154 8.98 0.05 -9.35
N VAL A 155 9.25 -1.22 -9.55
CA VAL A 155 10.09 -2.02 -8.65
C VAL A 155 11.55 -1.56 -8.69
N SER A 156 12.05 -1.20 -9.88
CA SER A 156 13.43 -0.76 -10.09
C SER A 156 13.71 0.56 -9.34
N LYS A 157 12.78 1.49 -9.40
CA LYS A 157 12.91 2.83 -8.77
C LYS A 157 12.27 2.93 -7.38
N LYS A 158 11.65 1.85 -6.88
CA LYS A 158 10.92 1.80 -5.60
C LYS A 158 9.88 2.92 -5.48
N LYS A 159 9.09 3.10 -6.53
CA LYS A 159 8.01 4.09 -6.58
C LYS A 159 6.67 3.42 -6.78
N VAL A 160 5.64 4.01 -6.19
CA VAL A 160 4.28 3.48 -6.22
C VAL A 160 3.29 4.56 -6.66
N TYR A 161 2.31 4.15 -7.46
CA TYR A 161 1.32 5.03 -8.04
C TYR A 161 -0.07 4.41 -7.93
N LEU A 162 -1.07 5.25 -7.70
CA LEU A 162 -2.48 4.89 -7.87
C LEU A 162 -2.99 5.59 -9.11
N VAL A 163 -3.48 4.83 -10.06
CA VAL A 163 -3.98 5.30 -11.34
C VAL A 163 -5.46 4.96 -11.43
N ASN A 164 -6.29 5.98 -11.58
CA ASN A 164 -7.72 5.77 -11.79
C ASN A 164 -8.00 5.53 -13.27
N SER A 165 -8.81 4.51 -13.56
CA SER A 165 -9.29 4.25 -14.92
C SER A 165 -10.10 5.44 -15.43
N THR A 166 -10.00 5.70 -16.72
CA THR A 166 -10.91 6.64 -17.43
C THR A 166 -12.16 5.96 -17.96
N ALA A 167 -12.18 4.62 -17.94
CA ALA A 167 -13.35 3.82 -18.30
C ALA A 167 -14.06 3.34 -17.03
N ALA A 168 -15.38 3.51 -16.99
CA ALA A 168 -16.21 2.97 -15.92
C ALA A 168 -16.28 1.43 -16.03
N ILE A 169 -16.62 0.78 -14.90
CA ILE A 169 -16.78 -0.69 -14.85
C ILE A 169 -17.83 -1.16 -15.86
N GLY A 170 -18.95 -0.46 -16.00
CA GLY A 170 -20.05 -0.83 -16.90
C GLY A 170 -20.76 -2.11 -16.46
N ALA A 171 -22.04 -2.22 -16.65
CA ALA A 171 -22.81 -3.40 -16.24
C ALA A 171 -22.50 -4.64 -17.11
N SER A 172 -22.14 -4.44 -18.38
CA SER A 172 -21.81 -5.49 -19.33
C SER A 172 -21.06 -4.93 -20.55
N GLY A 173 -20.56 -5.79 -21.40
CA GLY A 173 -19.82 -5.44 -22.60
C GLY A 173 -18.35 -5.17 -22.35
N ALA A 174 -17.57 -5.10 -23.43
CA ALA A 174 -16.14 -4.87 -23.38
C ALA A 174 -15.83 -3.44 -22.94
N GLN A 175 -15.00 -3.31 -21.94
CA GLN A 175 -14.41 -2.06 -21.47
C GLN A 175 -12.90 -2.18 -21.44
N SER A 176 -12.19 -1.09 -21.62
CA SER A 176 -10.73 -1.09 -21.53
C SER A 176 -10.18 0.23 -21.05
N PHE A 177 -9.01 0.17 -20.44
CA PHE A 177 -8.27 1.31 -19.96
C PHE A 177 -6.79 1.15 -20.28
N ASN A 178 -6.16 2.21 -20.77
CA ASN A 178 -4.75 2.21 -21.12
C ASN A 178 -3.94 2.97 -20.07
N VAL A 179 -2.89 2.34 -19.55
CA VAL A 179 -1.88 2.95 -18.68
C VAL A 179 -0.62 3.17 -19.51
N GLY A 180 -0.25 4.44 -19.72
CA GLY A 180 1.03 4.79 -20.33
C GLY A 180 2.17 4.64 -19.33
N LEU A 181 2.95 3.59 -19.42
CA LEU A 181 4.03 3.29 -18.46
C LEU A 181 5.18 4.30 -18.51
N ALA A 182 5.37 4.98 -19.65
CA ALA A 182 6.36 6.05 -19.79
C ALA A 182 6.16 7.21 -18.78
N ALA A 183 4.95 7.40 -18.28
CA ALA A 183 4.67 8.38 -17.24
C ALA A 183 5.22 7.96 -15.85
N TYR A 184 5.51 6.68 -15.65
CA TYR A 184 5.85 6.08 -14.36
C TYR A 184 7.27 5.53 -14.28
N GLY A 185 8.01 5.54 -15.38
CA GLY A 185 9.39 5.08 -15.42
C GLY A 185 9.98 5.00 -16.82
N GLU A 186 11.08 4.30 -16.94
CA GLU A 186 11.82 4.13 -18.20
C GLU A 186 11.58 2.74 -18.79
N ALA A 187 11.95 2.55 -20.06
CA ALA A 187 11.69 1.32 -20.80
C ALA A 187 12.31 0.06 -20.18
N GLU A 188 13.39 0.22 -19.43
CA GLU A 188 14.12 -0.88 -18.77
C GLU A 188 13.62 -1.18 -17.35
N ASP A 189 12.72 -0.34 -16.82
CA ASP A 189 12.20 -0.51 -15.45
C ASP A 189 11.26 -1.73 -15.37
N THR A 190 11.33 -2.41 -14.23
CA THR A 190 10.38 -3.48 -13.90
C THR A 190 9.18 -2.90 -13.19
N PHE A 191 8.00 -3.23 -13.68
CA PHE A 191 6.73 -2.81 -13.08
C PHE A 191 5.96 -4.00 -12.53
N SER A 192 5.25 -3.77 -11.45
CA SER A 192 4.22 -4.68 -10.94
C SER A 192 2.98 -3.88 -10.61
N GLY A 193 1.83 -4.53 -10.62
CA GLY A 193 0.59 -3.84 -10.29
C GLY A 193 -0.57 -4.80 -10.08
N PHE A 194 -1.67 -4.26 -9.62
CA PHE A 194 -2.93 -4.98 -9.50
C PHE A 194 -4.10 -3.99 -9.52
N MET A 195 -5.24 -4.46 -9.98
CA MET A 195 -6.48 -3.71 -9.85
C MET A 195 -7.05 -3.93 -8.45
N LEU A 196 -7.34 -2.84 -7.76
CA LEU A 196 -7.92 -2.90 -6.41
C LEU A 196 -9.31 -3.55 -6.39
N ALA A 197 -10.06 -3.45 -7.49
CA ALA A 197 -11.36 -4.09 -7.61
C ALA A 197 -11.30 -5.61 -7.87
N THR A 198 -10.23 -6.10 -8.50
CA THR A 198 -10.17 -7.50 -8.99
C THR A 198 -9.15 -8.38 -8.30
N GLY A 199 -8.20 -7.80 -7.55
CA GLY A 199 -7.10 -8.56 -6.97
C GLY A 199 -6.18 -9.24 -8.01
N SER A 200 -6.35 -8.94 -9.30
CA SER A 200 -5.51 -9.49 -10.38
C SER A 200 -4.14 -8.86 -10.34
N LYS A 201 -3.10 -9.69 -10.37
CA LYS A 201 -1.71 -9.24 -10.34
C LYS A 201 -1.14 -9.14 -11.75
N ILE A 202 -0.50 -8.02 -12.03
CA ILE A 202 0.17 -7.74 -13.30
C ILE A 202 1.66 -7.54 -13.00
N VAL A 203 2.52 -8.34 -13.62
CA VAL A 203 3.98 -8.16 -13.55
C VAL A 203 4.50 -7.80 -14.93
N LEU A 204 5.18 -6.68 -15.02
CA LEU A 204 5.75 -6.15 -16.26
C LEU A 204 7.27 -6.05 -16.12
N VAL A 205 8.00 -6.58 -17.08
CA VAL A 205 9.44 -6.44 -17.19
C VAL A 205 9.75 -5.64 -18.46
N GLY A 206 10.05 -4.35 -18.30
CA GLY A 206 10.30 -3.44 -19.41
C GLY A 206 9.06 -3.11 -20.25
N PHE A 207 9.16 -2.17 -21.17
CA PHE A 207 8.07 -1.79 -22.07
C PHE A 207 7.85 -2.78 -23.24
N GLY A 208 8.55 -3.86 -23.31
CA GLY A 208 8.47 -4.81 -24.42
C GLY A 208 8.22 -6.27 -24.03
N THR A 209 8.32 -6.61 -22.76
CA THR A 209 8.16 -7.99 -22.29
C THR A 209 7.17 -8.06 -21.15
N MET A 210 6.12 -8.83 -21.32
CA MET A 210 5.07 -9.02 -20.31
C MET A 210 5.01 -10.46 -19.84
N SER A 211 4.94 -10.66 -18.52
CA SER A 211 4.33 -11.84 -17.96
C SER A 211 3.10 -11.43 -17.14
N VAL A 212 1.94 -11.91 -17.55
CA VAL A 212 0.70 -11.76 -16.78
C VAL A 212 0.54 -12.99 -15.92
N ALA A 213 0.60 -12.83 -14.63
CA ALA A 213 0.20 -13.87 -13.69
C ALA A 213 -1.21 -13.53 -13.17
N THR A 214 -2.22 -14.16 -13.76
CA THR A 214 -3.56 -14.18 -13.17
C THR A 214 -3.49 -15.04 -11.90
N ARG A 215 -3.73 -14.46 -10.75
CA ARG A 215 -3.83 -15.22 -9.50
C ARG A 215 -5.27 -15.69 -9.33
N PRO A 216 -5.51 -16.97 -9.01
CA PRO A 216 -6.83 -17.42 -8.60
C PRO A 216 -7.30 -16.62 -7.37
N ALA A 217 -8.59 -16.26 -7.37
CA ALA A 217 -9.24 -15.54 -6.31
C ALA A 217 -8.87 -16.15 -4.94
N ARG A 218 -8.55 -15.28 -3.98
CA ARG A 218 -8.24 -15.72 -2.61
C ARG A 218 -9.50 -16.35 -2.01
N PRO A 219 -9.47 -17.58 -1.50
CA PRO A 219 -10.64 -18.15 -0.87
C PRO A 219 -11.05 -17.24 0.29
N LYS A 220 -12.35 -16.87 0.32
CA LYS A 220 -12.92 -16.10 1.42
C LYS A 220 -12.59 -16.87 2.71
N LYS A 221 -11.86 -16.24 3.62
CA LYS A 221 -11.74 -16.73 4.98
C LYS A 221 -13.15 -16.65 5.59
N ASN A 222 -13.80 -17.78 5.71
CA ASN A 222 -15.08 -17.85 6.42
C ASN A 222 -14.85 -17.29 7.83
N ALA A 223 -15.75 -16.38 8.21
CA ALA A 223 -15.80 -15.79 9.55
C ALA A 223 -16.02 -16.86 10.60
#